data_2416079b985f558a3150b35adc672039
#
_entry.id   2416079b985f558a3150b35adc672039
#
_cell.length_a   1.000
_cell.length_b   1.000
_cell.length_c   1.000
_cell.angle_alpha   90.00
_cell.angle_beta   90.00
_cell.angle_gamma   90.00
#
_symmetry.space_group_name_H-M   'P 1'
#
loop_
_entity.id
_entity.type
_entity.pdbx_description
1 polymer ?
#
loop_
_entity_poly.entity_id
_entity_poly.type
_entity_poly.pdbx_seq_one_letter_code
_entity_poly.pdbx_strand_id
1 'polypeptide(L)'
;MESYAYNTFFTLDEARDLAQKTLEQCRARSMRTSQELCFSHGTRLQLAGMTATLNYKPNYDPNKLHVTVSGAERLSNLTETQCHYWGHGIDQTMIDDLIAVVSVEQALCQIAQFVDVESMVIALDWATCRNEHLKQTTKDKISLFLTDIGRFPGIRLFRKALSLCRENTDSPQESILRLESVKRGLPELEVNAPIYLPLQNKEVVVDMVYTNDHVILEYDGRYHYDRNRWEGDIEKRNNLSFAGYKTFPATRRTFATTQNLDEYFRIVGSAIAEYRNTGSFSQ
;
A
#
# COMPACT_ATOMS: atom_id res chain seq x y z
N MET A 1 10.96 3.74 19.28
CA MET A 1 10.49 2.36 19.00
C MET A 1 9.09 2.50 18.45
N GLU A 2 9.00 2.74 17.15
CA GLU A 2 7.71 2.88 16.49
C GLU A 2 7.18 1.47 16.20
N SER A 3 6.08 1.11 16.86
CA SER A 3 5.35 -0.11 16.55
C SER A 3 4.63 0.10 15.22
N TYR A 4 4.93 -0.68 14.23
CA TYR A 4 4.16 -0.74 13.00
C TYR A 4 2.77 -1.31 13.32
N ALA A 5 1.84 -0.41 13.66
CA ALA A 5 0.43 -0.77 13.85
C ALA A 5 -0.27 -0.94 12.49
N TYR A 6 0.22 -1.87 11.68
CA TYR A 6 -0.36 -2.16 10.37
C TYR A 6 -1.38 -3.27 10.49
N ASN A 7 -2.62 -2.95 10.24
CA ASN A 7 -3.74 -3.79 10.62
C ASN A 7 -4.71 -4.12 9.51
N THR A 8 -4.36 -4.06 8.22
CA THR A 8 -5.41 -4.33 7.24
C THR A 8 -4.91 -4.94 5.94
N PHE A 9 -5.62 -5.98 5.49
CA PHE A 9 -5.72 -6.29 4.07
C PHE A 9 -6.48 -5.14 3.37
N PHE A 10 -6.27 -4.95 2.08
CA PHE A 10 -7.14 -4.06 1.30
C PHE A 10 -8.50 -4.76 1.09
N THR A 11 -9.37 -4.74 2.10
CA THR A 11 -10.69 -5.35 2.00
C THR A 11 -11.72 -4.35 1.49
N LEU A 12 -12.66 -4.84 0.68
CA LEU A 12 -13.74 -4.01 0.14
C LEU A 12 -14.64 -3.42 1.23
N ASP A 13 -14.93 -4.18 2.28
CA ASP A 13 -15.84 -3.74 3.34
C ASP A 13 -15.19 -2.61 4.15
N GLU A 14 -13.95 -2.78 4.61
CA GLU A 14 -13.21 -1.72 5.32
C GLU A 14 -13.02 -0.47 4.45
N ALA A 15 -12.72 -0.66 3.15
CA ALA A 15 -12.57 0.45 2.22
C ALA A 15 -13.88 1.23 2.04
N ARG A 16 -15.02 0.55 1.93
CA ARG A 16 -16.36 1.17 1.82
C ARG A 16 -16.74 1.90 3.09
N ASP A 17 -16.52 1.28 4.26
CA ASP A 17 -16.84 1.87 5.55
C ASP A 17 -16.03 3.15 5.77
N LEU A 18 -14.72 3.13 5.47
CA LEU A 18 -13.87 4.32 5.55
C LEU A 18 -14.32 5.41 4.58
N ALA A 19 -14.57 5.06 3.32
CA ALA A 19 -15.01 6.00 2.30
C ALA A 19 -16.34 6.66 2.69
N GLN A 20 -17.31 5.87 3.17
CA GLN A 20 -18.61 6.36 3.61
C GLN A 20 -18.48 7.31 4.81
N LYS A 21 -17.73 6.92 5.84
CA LYS A 21 -17.47 7.76 7.00
C LYS A 21 -16.80 9.08 6.62
N THR A 22 -15.80 9.02 5.75
CA THR A 22 -15.08 10.21 5.27
C THR A 22 -16.01 11.12 4.44
N LEU A 23 -16.86 10.53 3.62
CA LEU A 23 -17.85 11.28 2.82
C LEU A 23 -18.84 12.04 3.71
N GLU A 24 -19.32 11.42 4.78
CA GLU A 24 -20.21 12.06 5.77
C GLU A 24 -19.52 13.25 6.45
N GLN A 25 -18.24 13.11 6.83
CA GLN A 25 -17.44 14.19 7.38
C GLN A 25 -17.24 15.34 6.37
N CYS A 26 -16.95 15.03 5.12
CA CYS A 26 -16.82 16.02 4.06
C CYS A 26 -18.12 16.77 3.83
N ARG A 27 -19.26 16.09 3.76
CA ARG A 27 -20.60 16.71 3.63
C ARG A 27 -20.92 17.62 4.80
N ALA A 28 -20.75 17.14 6.03
CA ALA A 28 -20.97 17.92 7.23
C ALA A 28 -20.10 19.20 7.25
N ARG A 29 -18.87 19.11 6.73
CA ARG A 29 -17.97 20.26 6.62
C ARG A 29 -18.41 21.24 5.52
N SER A 30 -18.74 20.75 4.33
CA SER A 30 -19.21 21.57 3.19
C SER A 30 -20.49 22.33 3.52
N MET A 31 -21.42 21.73 4.27
CA MET A 31 -22.66 22.39 4.71
C MET A 31 -22.44 23.55 5.71
N ARG A 32 -21.28 23.61 6.37
CA ARG A 32 -20.94 24.66 7.38
C ARG A 32 -20.19 25.85 6.80
N THR A 33 -19.97 25.89 5.50
CA THR A 33 -19.23 26.96 4.83
C THR A 33 -19.91 27.36 3.53
N SER A 34 -19.80 28.62 3.16
CA SER A 34 -20.20 29.10 1.84
C SER A 34 -19.08 28.96 0.78
N GLN A 35 -17.91 28.51 1.19
CA GLN A 35 -16.78 28.29 0.27
C GLN A 35 -16.88 26.89 -0.36
N GLU A 36 -16.61 26.81 -1.64
CA GLU A 36 -16.44 25.53 -2.33
C GLU A 36 -15.13 24.89 -1.82
N LEU A 37 -15.25 23.67 -1.27
CA LEU A 37 -14.13 22.88 -0.77
C LEU A 37 -13.78 21.79 -1.79
N CYS A 38 -12.53 21.76 -2.24
CA CYS A 38 -12.00 20.66 -3.05
C CYS A 38 -11.15 19.74 -2.15
N PHE A 39 -11.69 18.58 -1.78
CA PHE A 39 -11.01 17.64 -0.90
C PHE A 39 -9.85 16.94 -1.62
N SER A 40 -8.74 16.75 -0.89
CA SER A 40 -7.45 16.42 -1.48
C SER A 40 -6.58 15.60 -0.53
N HIS A 41 -5.33 15.32 -0.90
CA HIS A 41 -4.35 14.66 -0.03
C HIS A 41 -4.91 13.35 0.56
N GLY A 42 -4.66 13.10 1.85
CA GLY A 42 -5.15 11.90 2.56
C GLY A 42 -6.67 11.78 2.59
N THR A 43 -7.41 12.89 2.68
CA THR A 43 -8.89 12.86 2.63
C THR A 43 -9.39 12.29 1.30
N ARG A 44 -8.79 12.69 0.17
CA ARG A 44 -9.15 12.11 -1.14
C ARG A 44 -8.85 10.61 -1.21
N LEU A 45 -7.73 10.18 -0.64
CA LEU A 45 -7.36 8.77 -0.63
C LEU A 45 -8.28 7.94 0.28
N GLN A 46 -8.69 8.50 1.44
CA GLN A 46 -9.70 7.88 2.31
C GLN A 46 -11.08 7.79 1.64
N LEU A 47 -11.50 8.82 0.91
CA LEU A 47 -12.71 8.79 0.08
C LEU A 47 -12.65 7.73 -1.02
N ALA A 48 -11.45 7.37 -1.46
CA ALA A 48 -11.23 6.28 -2.40
C ALA A 48 -11.07 4.90 -1.70
N GLY A 49 -11.16 4.85 -0.36
CA GLY A 49 -11.09 3.62 0.43
C GLY A 49 -9.68 3.18 0.81
N MET A 50 -8.69 4.08 0.87
CA MET A 50 -7.35 3.75 1.33
C MET A 50 -7.33 3.57 2.86
N THR A 51 -7.34 2.34 3.31
CA THR A 51 -7.31 1.98 4.74
C THR A 51 -5.90 1.92 5.34
N ALA A 52 -4.85 1.93 4.49
CA ALA A 52 -3.48 1.87 4.94
C ALA A 52 -3.11 3.10 5.79
N THR A 53 -2.49 2.86 6.94
CA THR A 53 -1.92 3.91 7.78
C THR A 53 -0.58 4.34 7.20
N LEU A 54 -0.42 5.64 6.98
CA LEU A 54 0.84 6.23 6.51
C LEU A 54 1.55 6.95 7.65
N ASN A 55 2.87 6.96 7.59
CA ASN A 55 3.71 7.71 8.54
C ASN A 55 3.82 9.16 8.08
N TYR A 56 3.00 10.03 8.66
CA TYR A 56 2.95 11.45 8.30
C TYR A 56 3.95 12.28 9.11
N LYS A 57 4.54 13.29 8.45
CA LYS A 57 5.37 14.29 9.10
C LYS A 57 4.54 15.18 10.04
N PRO A 58 5.17 15.81 11.06
CA PRO A 58 4.45 16.60 12.09
C PRO A 58 3.62 17.76 11.58
N ASN A 59 3.89 18.28 10.38
CA ASN A 59 3.15 19.39 9.77
C ASN A 59 1.89 18.94 8.99
N TYR A 60 1.54 17.66 9.06
CA TYR A 60 0.33 17.07 8.48
C TYR A 60 -0.48 16.38 9.59
N ASP A 61 -1.71 16.80 9.76
CA ASP A 61 -2.61 16.20 10.76
C ASP A 61 -3.58 15.21 10.09
N PRO A 62 -3.35 13.89 10.20
CA PRO A 62 -4.17 12.89 9.53
C PRO A 62 -5.62 12.82 10.04
N ASN A 63 -5.93 13.49 11.16
CA ASN A 63 -7.28 13.53 11.75
C ASN A 63 -8.12 14.70 11.20
N LYS A 64 -7.52 15.59 10.41
CA LYS A 64 -8.24 16.69 9.78
C LYS A 64 -8.65 16.35 8.36
N LEU A 65 -9.70 17.00 7.87
CA LEU A 65 -10.01 17.00 6.46
C LEU A 65 -9.02 17.90 5.71
N HIS A 66 -8.53 17.44 4.59
CA HIS A 66 -7.58 18.16 3.75
C HIS A 66 -8.25 18.65 2.48
N VAL A 67 -8.07 19.94 2.21
CA VAL A 67 -8.56 20.60 1.00
C VAL A 67 -7.44 21.31 0.27
N THR A 68 -7.57 21.45 -1.03
CA THR A 68 -6.62 22.18 -1.87
C THR A 68 -7.26 23.46 -2.41
N VAL A 69 -6.44 24.51 -2.53
CA VAL A 69 -6.81 25.80 -3.10
C VAL A 69 -5.76 26.26 -4.10
N SER A 70 -6.18 26.99 -5.12
CA SER A 70 -5.31 27.53 -6.18
C SER A 70 -4.74 28.93 -5.87
N GLY A 71 -5.29 29.61 -4.84
CA GLY A 71 -4.85 30.95 -4.44
C GLY A 71 -4.41 30.97 -2.96
N ALA A 72 -3.27 31.59 -2.69
CA ALA A 72 -2.75 31.70 -1.32
C ALA A 72 -3.67 32.52 -0.39
N GLU A 73 -4.42 33.45 -0.93
CA GLU A 73 -5.42 34.29 -0.23
C GLU A 73 -6.63 33.47 0.28
N ARG A 74 -6.81 32.25 -0.24
CA ARG A 74 -7.89 31.35 0.17
C ARG A 74 -7.51 30.39 1.29
N LEU A 75 -6.28 30.47 1.78
CA LEU A 75 -5.84 29.68 2.91
C LEU A 75 -6.53 30.21 4.17
N SER A 76 -7.45 29.45 4.73
CA SER A 76 -8.11 29.76 6.00
C SER A 76 -7.81 28.67 7.03
N ASN A 77 -7.51 29.08 8.25
CA ASN A 77 -7.35 28.16 9.38
C ASN A 77 -8.73 27.73 9.89
N LEU A 78 -9.27 26.70 9.27
CA LEU A 78 -10.51 26.09 9.74
C LEU A 78 -10.16 25.01 10.77
N THR A 79 -10.82 24.99 11.90
CA THR A 79 -10.47 24.15 13.06
C THR A 79 -10.40 22.65 12.70
N GLU A 80 -11.26 22.18 11.80
CA GLU A 80 -11.38 20.76 11.42
C GLU A 80 -10.80 20.49 10.02
N THR A 81 -10.18 21.49 9.37
CA THR A 81 -9.75 21.39 7.98
C THR A 81 -8.35 21.98 7.84
N GLN A 82 -7.46 21.27 7.17
CA GLN A 82 -6.14 21.76 6.78
C GLN A 82 -6.17 22.16 5.30
N CYS A 83 -5.98 23.44 5.03
CA CYS A 83 -5.94 23.98 3.68
C CYS A 83 -4.52 23.95 3.12
N HIS A 84 -4.37 23.53 1.89
CA HIS A 84 -3.10 23.45 1.18
C HIS A 84 -3.15 24.26 -0.10
N TYR A 85 -2.13 25.07 -0.31
CA TYR A 85 -1.92 25.74 -1.59
C TYR A 85 -1.34 24.73 -2.60
N TRP A 86 -1.90 24.72 -3.81
CA TRP A 86 -1.40 23.95 -4.93
C TRP A 86 -1.19 24.86 -6.13
N GLY A 87 0.08 25.10 -6.50
CA GLY A 87 0.48 26.04 -7.56
C GLY A 87 0.28 25.55 -9.00
N HIS A 88 -0.33 24.37 -9.15
CA HIS A 88 -0.68 23.76 -10.44
C HIS A 88 -2.19 23.80 -10.64
N GLY A 89 -2.66 23.41 -11.81
CA GLY A 89 -4.08 23.19 -12.06
C GLY A 89 -4.68 22.18 -11.08
N ILE A 90 -5.92 22.42 -10.65
CA ILE A 90 -6.66 21.47 -9.84
C ILE A 90 -7.47 20.59 -10.80
N ASP A 91 -7.09 19.30 -10.86
CA ASP A 91 -7.84 18.27 -11.59
C ASP A 91 -9.02 17.83 -10.72
N GLN A 92 -10.12 18.59 -10.83
CA GLN A 92 -11.28 18.49 -9.97
C GLN A 92 -12.37 17.62 -10.58
N THR A 93 -12.95 16.75 -9.77
CA THR A 93 -14.11 15.92 -10.09
C THR A 93 -15.16 16.04 -8.98
N MET A 94 -16.44 16.00 -9.32
CA MET A 94 -17.52 15.95 -8.33
C MET A 94 -17.86 14.51 -7.99
N ILE A 95 -17.93 14.17 -6.68
CA ILE A 95 -18.50 12.90 -6.21
C ILE A 95 -20.03 13.01 -6.20
N ASP A 96 -20.54 14.14 -5.76
CA ASP A 96 -21.96 14.49 -5.77
C ASP A 96 -22.11 16.03 -5.92
N ASP A 97 -23.32 16.55 -5.82
CA ASP A 97 -23.60 17.98 -6.01
C ASP A 97 -22.89 18.90 -4.98
N LEU A 98 -22.35 18.36 -3.90
CA LEU A 98 -21.76 19.10 -2.80
C LEU A 98 -20.25 18.86 -2.63
N ILE A 99 -19.73 17.73 -3.10
CA ILE A 99 -18.37 17.27 -2.78
C ILE A 99 -17.50 17.24 -4.03
N ALA A 100 -16.60 18.21 -4.09
CA ALA A 100 -15.51 18.26 -5.08
C ALA A 100 -14.24 17.59 -4.52
N VAL A 101 -13.55 16.84 -5.34
CA VAL A 101 -12.29 16.15 -5.01
C VAL A 101 -11.28 16.31 -6.14
N VAL A 102 -10.00 16.25 -5.80
CA VAL A 102 -8.95 16.10 -6.81
C VAL A 102 -8.90 14.65 -7.35
N SER A 103 -8.24 14.42 -8.49
CA SER A 103 -7.92 13.05 -8.95
C SER A 103 -7.06 12.30 -7.92
N VAL A 104 -7.05 10.96 -7.99
CA VAL A 104 -6.21 10.15 -7.10
C VAL A 104 -4.72 10.40 -7.36
N GLU A 105 -4.34 10.55 -8.62
CA GLU A 105 -2.98 10.88 -9.04
C GLU A 105 -2.52 12.21 -8.43
N GLN A 106 -3.37 13.23 -8.46
CA GLN A 106 -3.06 14.52 -7.83
C GLN A 106 -2.96 14.40 -6.31
N ALA A 107 -3.85 13.67 -5.65
CA ALA A 107 -3.81 13.45 -4.21
C ALA A 107 -2.52 12.73 -3.78
N LEU A 108 -2.10 11.71 -4.53
CA LEU A 108 -0.83 11.00 -4.32
C LEU A 108 0.38 11.96 -4.45
N CYS A 109 0.39 12.84 -5.45
CA CYS A 109 1.43 13.85 -5.59
C CYS A 109 1.44 14.84 -4.42
N GLN A 110 0.26 15.24 -3.96
CA GLN A 110 0.10 16.21 -2.88
C GLN A 110 0.56 15.68 -1.52
N ILE A 111 0.36 14.39 -1.20
CA ILE A 111 0.83 13.81 0.07
C ILE A 111 2.34 13.57 0.09
N ALA A 112 3.03 13.52 -1.05
CA ALA A 112 4.43 13.12 -1.15
C ALA A 112 5.39 13.97 -0.29
N GLN A 113 5.09 15.24 -0.07
CA GLN A 113 5.91 16.08 0.81
C GLN A 113 5.71 15.80 2.30
N PHE A 114 4.62 15.13 2.68
CA PHE A 114 4.19 14.91 4.06
C PHE A 114 4.44 13.50 4.58
N VAL A 115 4.89 12.58 3.76
CA VAL A 115 5.16 11.19 4.12
C VAL A 115 6.62 10.81 3.92
N ASP A 116 7.03 9.63 4.38
CA ASP A 116 8.30 9.01 4.03
C ASP A 116 8.18 8.18 2.73
N VAL A 117 9.31 7.62 2.28
CA VAL A 117 9.36 6.84 1.03
C VAL A 117 8.53 5.57 1.15
N GLU A 118 8.55 4.89 2.31
CA GLU A 118 7.82 3.65 2.52
C GLU A 118 6.32 3.87 2.48
N SER A 119 5.84 4.86 3.21
CA SER A 119 4.43 5.25 3.18
C SER A 119 3.97 5.64 1.76
N MET A 120 4.85 6.31 1.00
CA MET A 120 4.52 6.65 -0.38
C MET A 120 4.47 5.40 -1.28
N VAL A 121 5.36 4.40 -1.08
CA VAL A 121 5.27 3.12 -1.79
C VAL A 121 3.97 2.40 -1.44
N ILE A 122 3.62 2.32 -0.15
CA ILE A 122 2.36 1.69 0.29
C ILE A 122 1.13 2.35 -0.36
N ALA A 123 1.11 3.69 -0.44
CA ALA A 123 0.02 4.42 -1.08
C ALA A 123 -0.05 4.16 -2.59
N LEU A 124 1.11 4.08 -3.26
CA LEU A 124 1.19 3.76 -4.69
C LEU A 124 0.81 2.30 -4.96
N ASP A 125 1.30 1.34 -4.18
CA ASP A 125 0.97 -0.07 -4.29
C ASP A 125 -0.54 -0.28 -4.07
N TRP A 126 -1.15 0.39 -3.07
CA TRP A 126 -2.59 0.39 -2.88
C TRP A 126 -3.35 0.93 -4.10
N ALA A 127 -2.93 2.08 -4.61
CA ALA A 127 -3.63 2.72 -5.74
C ALA A 127 -3.57 1.88 -7.03
N THR A 128 -2.56 1.01 -7.15
CA THR A 128 -2.32 0.12 -8.29
C THR A 128 -2.52 -1.36 -7.95
N CYS A 129 -3.25 -1.67 -6.88
CA CYS A 129 -3.43 -3.03 -6.35
C CYS A 129 -4.09 -3.99 -7.35
N ARG A 130 -4.01 -5.29 -7.06
CA ARG A 130 -4.58 -6.35 -7.91
C ARG A 130 -6.11 -6.37 -7.90
N ASN A 131 -6.71 -5.98 -6.79
CA ASN A 131 -8.17 -5.99 -6.67
C ASN A 131 -8.78 -4.87 -7.53
N GLU A 132 -9.38 -5.23 -8.66
CA GLU A 132 -9.97 -4.29 -9.63
C GLU A 132 -11.09 -3.42 -9.03
N HIS A 133 -11.73 -3.83 -7.94
CA HIS A 133 -12.73 -3.01 -7.23
C HIS A 133 -12.11 -1.94 -6.30
N LEU A 134 -10.85 -2.10 -5.93
CA LEU A 134 -10.10 -1.15 -5.10
C LEU A 134 -9.09 -0.34 -5.90
N LYS A 135 -8.62 -0.88 -7.01
CA LYS A 135 -7.65 -0.25 -7.90
C LYS A 135 -8.12 1.12 -8.36
N GLN A 136 -7.32 2.12 -8.15
CA GLN A 136 -7.66 3.50 -8.48
C GLN A 136 -6.99 3.98 -9.77
N THR A 137 -5.81 3.47 -10.09
CA THR A 137 -4.98 3.94 -11.18
C THR A 137 -3.99 2.86 -11.63
N THR A 138 -3.09 3.21 -12.56
CA THR A 138 -1.96 2.37 -13.00
C THR A 138 -0.66 3.18 -12.94
N LYS A 139 0.49 2.48 -12.93
CA LYS A 139 1.80 3.17 -12.99
C LYS A 139 1.94 4.04 -14.24
N ASP A 140 1.36 3.61 -15.35
CA ASP A 140 1.39 4.36 -16.61
C ASP A 140 0.59 5.67 -16.49
N LYS A 141 -0.61 5.63 -15.92
CA LYS A 141 -1.41 6.84 -15.68
C LYS A 141 -0.72 7.80 -14.72
N ILE A 142 -0.12 7.28 -13.64
CA ILE A 142 0.68 8.08 -12.71
C ILE A 142 1.88 8.71 -13.43
N SER A 143 2.59 7.96 -14.27
CA SER A 143 3.74 8.44 -15.02
C SER A 143 3.36 9.52 -16.02
N LEU A 144 2.23 9.36 -16.69
CA LEU A 144 1.66 10.38 -17.60
C LEU A 144 1.32 11.65 -16.81
N PHE A 145 0.61 11.54 -15.70
CA PHE A 145 0.26 12.67 -14.83
C PHE A 145 1.51 13.43 -14.35
N LEU A 146 2.58 12.71 -13.99
CA LEU A 146 3.88 13.34 -13.59
C LEU A 146 4.54 14.12 -14.72
N THR A 147 4.34 13.69 -15.96
CA THR A 147 4.87 14.40 -17.13
C THR A 147 4.16 15.73 -17.33
N ASP A 148 2.84 15.75 -17.16
CA ASP A 148 2.00 16.92 -17.34
C ASP A 148 2.16 17.94 -16.21
N ILE A 149 2.24 17.47 -14.96
CA ILE A 149 2.29 18.37 -13.79
C ILE A 149 3.69 18.95 -13.55
N GLY A 150 4.75 18.26 -13.96
CA GLY A 150 6.13 18.72 -13.82
C GLY A 150 6.65 18.70 -12.38
N ARG A 151 7.08 19.85 -11.83
CA ARG A 151 7.72 19.93 -10.50
C ARG A 151 6.73 20.30 -9.43
N PHE A 152 6.75 19.57 -8.30
CA PHE A 152 5.94 19.85 -7.09
C PHE A 152 6.73 19.48 -5.82
N PRO A 153 6.31 19.97 -4.64
CA PRO A 153 6.95 19.60 -3.36
C PRO A 153 6.86 18.07 -3.14
N GLY A 154 8.01 17.44 -2.89
CA GLY A 154 8.09 15.98 -2.70
C GLY A 154 8.33 15.15 -3.97
N ILE A 155 8.47 15.75 -5.16
CA ILE A 155 8.67 15.03 -6.44
C ILE A 155 9.84 14.03 -6.41
N ARG A 156 10.94 14.33 -5.72
CA ARG A 156 12.09 13.41 -5.63
C ARG A 156 11.74 12.15 -4.85
N LEU A 157 11.04 12.33 -3.74
CA LEU A 157 10.53 11.22 -2.92
C LEU A 157 9.52 10.40 -3.71
N PHE A 158 8.58 11.06 -4.38
CA PHE A 158 7.56 10.43 -5.21
C PHE A 158 8.18 9.54 -6.30
N ARG A 159 9.14 10.08 -7.08
CA ARG A 159 9.82 9.33 -8.14
C ARG A 159 10.59 8.12 -7.59
N LYS A 160 11.25 8.27 -6.44
CA LYS A 160 11.91 7.15 -5.76
C LYS A 160 10.88 6.09 -5.35
N ALA A 161 9.77 6.48 -4.75
CA ALA A 161 8.71 5.56 -4.36
C ALA A 161 8.08 4.86 -5.58
N LEU A 162 7.81 5.60 -6.67
CA LEU A 162 7.25 5.04 -7.90
C LEU A 162 8.20 4.00 -8.55
N SER A 163 9.50 4.18 -8.45
CA SER A 163 10.48 3.17 -8.93
C SER A 163 10.44 1.89 -8.08
N LEU A 164 10.10 2.01 -6.81
CA LEU A 164 9.96 0.90 -5.86
C LEU A 164 8.55 0.29 -5.83
N CYS A 165 7.54 0.99 -6.35
CA CYS A 165 6.16 0.52 -6.42
C CYS A 165 6.03 -0.73 -7.28
N ARG A 166 5.22 -1.68 -6.81
CA ARG A 166 4.82 -2.88 -7.56
C ARG A 166 3.30 -2.91 -7.68
N GLU A 167 2.83 -3.01 -8.91
CA GLU A 167 1.43 -3.25 -9.19
C GLU A 167 1.02 -4.65 -8.70
N ASN A 168 -0.27 -4.83 -8.52
CA ASN A 168 -0.85 -6.13 -8.16
C ASN A 168 -0.52 -6.62 -6.74
N THR A 169 -0.17 -5.75 -5.78
CA THR A 169 -0.13 -6.12 -4.35
C THR A 169 -1.54 -6.28 -3.79
N ASP A 170 -1.69 -7.06 -2.72
CA ASP A 170 -2.98 -7.29 -2.06
C ASP A 170 -3.08 -6.68 -0.66
N SER A 171 -1.94 -6.28 -0.06
CA SER A 171 -1.92 -5.71 1.28
C SER A 171 -0.74 -4.76 1.54
N PRO A 172 -0.88 -3.81 2.48
CA PRO A 172 0.23 -2.98 2.94
C PRO A 172 1.39 -3.80 3.51
N GLN A 173 1.09 -4.94 4.14
CA GLN A 173 2.09 -5.82 4.74
C GLN A 173 2.99 -6.46 3.70
N GLU A 174 2.46 -6.80 2.53
CA GLU A 174 3.27 -7.28 1.40
C GLU A 174 4.24 -6.19 0.94
N SER A 175 3.76 -4.95 0.79
CA SER A 175 4.62 -3.81 0.43
C SER A 175 5.75 -3.62 1.45
N ILE A 176 5.42 -3.67 2.76
CA ILE A 176 6.41 -3.52 3.84
C ILE A 176 7.39 -4.68 3.82
N LEU A 177 6.92 -5.93 3.76
CA LEU A 177 7.78 -7.12 3.78
C LEU A 177 8.77 -7.09 2.61
N ARG A 178 8.30 -6.70 1.44
CA ARG A 178 9.15 -6.51 0.25
C ARG A 178 10.20 -5.41 0.46
N LEU A 179 9.81 -4.25 0.97
CA LEU A 179 10.75 -3.14 1.21
C LEU A 179 11.78 -3.50 2.29
N GLU A 180 11.36 -4.17 3.37
CA GLU A 180 12.23 -4.63 4.44
C GLU A 180 13.23 -5.70 3.97
N SER A 181 12.84 -6.54 3.02
CA SER A 181 13.73 -7.48 2.33
C SER A 181 14.86 -6.75 1.58
N VAL A 182 14.49 -5.80 0.73
CA VAL A 182 15.45 -5.01 -0.07
C VAL A 182 16.40 -4.20 0.82
N LYS A 183 15.90 -3.60 1.91
CA LYS A 183 16.73 -2.88 2.89
C LYS A 183 17.82 -3.75 3.51
N ARG A 184 17.56 -5.05 3.68
CA ARG A 184 18.52 -6.03 4.21
C ARG A 184 19.43 -6.64 3.17
N GLY A 185 19.39 -6.13 1.93
CA GLY A 185 20.24 -6.56 0.84
C GLY A 185 19.85 -7.91 0.23
N LEU A 186 18.65 -8.41 0.49
CA LEU A 186 18.13 -9.57 -0.21
C LEU A 186 17.73 -9.19 -1.65
N PRO A 187 17.68 -10.15 -2.57
CA PRO A 187 17.25 -9.90 -3.94
C PRO A 187 15.84 -9.28 -4.00
N GLU A 188 15.50 -8.68 -5.11
CA GLU A 188 14.12 -8.30 -5.36
C GLU A 188 13.28 -9.56 -5.59
N LEU A 189 12.06 -9.56 -5.01
CA LEU A 189 11.11 -10.65 -5.14
C LEU A 189 9.95 -10.24 -6.06
N GLU A 190 9.31 -11.24 -6.65
CA GLU A 190 8.10 -11.08 -7.43
C GLU A 190 6.89 -11.11 -6.50
N VAL A 191 5.90 -10.23 -6.75
CA VAL A 191 4.65 -10.17 -5.98
C VAL A 191 3.53 -10.85 -6.73
N ASN A 192 2.69 -11.58 -6.01
CA ASN A 192 1.53 -12.29 -6.55
C ASN A 192 1.87 -13.14 -7.78
N ALA A 193 2.96 -13.89 -7.68
CA ALA A 193 3.48 -14.70 -8.78
C ALA A 193 2.74 -16.05 -8.89
N PRO A 194 2.41 -16.51 -10.10
CA PRO A 194 1.88 -17.84 -10.32
C PRO A 194 2.97 -18.90 -10.19
N ILE A 195 2.72 -19.95 -9.42
CA ILE A 195 3.57 -21.13 -9.27
C ILE A 195 2.79 -22.36 -9.75
N TYR A 196 3.37 -23.11 -10.68
CA TYR A 196 2.80 -24.36 -11.14
C TYR A 196 3.01 -25.49 -10.11
N LEU A 197 1.94 -26.19 -9.78
CA LEU A 197 1.92 -27.34 -8.86
C LEU A 197 1.81 -28.64 -9.65
N PRO A 198 2.89 -29.43 -9.82
CA PRO A 198 2.89 -30.63 -10.66
C PRO A 198 1.88 -31.69 -10.23
N LEU A 199 1.73 -31.92 -8.91
CA LEU A 199 0.81 -32.96 -8.38
C LEU A 199 -0.67 -32.66 -8.65
N GLN A 200 -1.02 -31.38 -8.73
CA GLN A 200 -2.41 -30.95 -8.93
C GLN A 200 -2.67 -30.47 -10.37
N ASN A 201 -1.64 -30.44 -11.20
CA ASN A 201 -1.69 -29.92 -12.58
C ASN A 201 -2.40 -28.56 -12.65
N LYS A 202 -2.07 -27.64 -11.73
CA LYS A 202 -2.66 -26.30 -11.66
C LYS A 202 -1.64 -25.25 -11.23
N GLU A 203 -1.95 -23.98 -11.48
CA GLU A 203 -1.23 -22.84 -10.93
C GLU A 203 -1.87 -22.35 -9.64
N VAL A 204 -1.04 -21.89 -8.72
CA VAL A 204 -1.45 -21.15 -7.52
C VAL A 204 -0.69 -19.84 -7.47
N VAL A 205 -1.35 -18.80 -6.98
CA VAL A 205 -0.69 -17.51 -6.75
C VAL A 205 -0.12 -17.51 -5.32
N VAL A 206 1.12 -17.05 -5.19
CA VAL A 206 1.79 -16.82 -3.90
C VAL A 206 2.03 -15.33 -3.71
N ASP A 207 2.01 -14.84 -2.46
CA ASP A 207 2.10 -13.40 -2.19
C ASP A 207 3.40 -12.82 -2.70
N MET A 208 4.53 -13.47 -2.41
CA MET A 208 5.86 -13.03 -2.82
C MET A 208 6.80 -14.23 -3.00
N VAL A 209 7.69 -14.17 -4.00
CA VAL A 209 8.65 -15.25 -4.28
C VAL A 209 9.99 -14.73 -4.78
N TYR A 210 11.06 -15.31 -4.27
CA TYR A 210 12.38 -15.28 -4.88
C TYR A 210 12.46 -16.42 -5.88
N THR A 211 12.04 -16.17 -7.11
CA THR A 211 11.82 -17.19 -8.15
C THR A 211 13.07 -18.03 -8.41
N ASN A 212 14.24 -17.38 -8.50
CA ASN A 212 15.52 -18.08 -8.74
C ASN A 212 16.05 -18.86 -7.53
N ASP A 213 15.55 -18.58 -6.35
CA ASP A 213 16.01 -19.16 -5.08
C ASP A 213 14.95 -20.11 -4.47
N HIS A 214 13.81 -20.27 -5.13
CA HIS A 214 12.69 -21.13 -4.70
C HIS A 214 12.21 -20.86 -3.26
N VAL A 215 12.27 -19.59 -2.83
CA VAL A 215 11.82 -19.16 -1.50
C VAL A 215 10.57 -18.30 -1.62
N ILE A 216 9.52 -18.67 -0.92
CA ILE A 216 8.23 -17.97 -0.90
C ILE A 216 8.05 -17.28 0.46
N LEU A 217 7.58 -16.03 0.42
CA LEU A 217 7.11 -15.29 1.59
C LEU A 217 5.59 -15.12 1.48
N GLU A 218 4.84 -15.50 2.50
CA GLU A 218 3.39 -15.29 2.58
C GLU A 218 3.04 -14.50 3.84
N TYR A 219 2.16 -13.52 3.73
CA TYR A 219 1.66 -12.80 4.89
C TYR A 219 0.40 -13.47 5.45
N ASP A 220 0.49 -13.99 6.66
CA ASP A 220 -0.62 -14.58 7.39
C ASP A 220 -1.14 -13.59 8.46
N GLY A 221 -2.07 -12.72 8.05
CA GLY A 221 -2.69 -11.70 8.91
C GLY A 221 -3.94 -12.11 9.66
N ARG A 222 -4.28 -13.39 9.66
CA ARG A 222 -5.59 -13.89 10.10
C ARG A 222 -5.81 -13.85 11.59
N TYR A 223 -6.97 -13.32 11.97
CA TYR A 223 -7.50 -13.35 13.33
C TYR A 223 -8.55 -14.45 13.57
N HIS A 224 -9.15 -15.01 12.49
CA HIS A 224 -10.23 -15.97 12.60
C HIS A 224 -9.80 -17.33 12.04
N TYR A 225 -9.80 -18.32 12.91
CA TYR A 225 -9.57 -19.72 12.57
C TYR A 225 -10.76 -20.24 11.78
N ASP A 226 -10.65 -20.31 10.45
CA ASP A 226 -11.56 -21.05 9.59
C ASP A 226 -10.91 -22.40 9.23
N ARG A 227 -11.49 -23.49 9.75
CA ARG A 227 -10.94 -24.83 9.60
C ARG A 227 -10.78 -25.27 8.14
N ASN A 228 -11.73 -24.93 7.28
CA ASN A 228 -11.69 -25.35 5.87
C ASN A 228 -10.57 -24.64 5.11
N ARG A 229 -10.34 -23.35 5.43
CA ARG A 229 -9.23 -22.58 4.86
C ARG A 229 -7.88 -23.08 5.36
N TRP A 230 -7.79 -23.44 6.64
CA TRP A 230 -6.56 -23.96 7.23
C TRP A 230 -6.12 -25.28 6.58
N GLU A 231 -7.05 -26.20 6.31
CA GLU A 231 -6.76 -27.45 5.59
C GLU A 231 -6.25 -27.18 4.17
N GLY A 232 -6.87 -26.24 3.44
CA GLY A 232 -6.43 -25.81 2.11
C GLY A 232 -5.04 -25.15 2.09
N ASP A 233 -4.70 -24.39 3.13
CA ASP A 233 -3.38 -23.76 3.25
C ASP A 233 -2.28 -24.79 3.53
N ILE A 234 -2.55 -25.80 4.35
CA ILE A 234 -1.61 -26.91 4.57
C ILE A 234 -1.40 -27.66 3.25
N GLU A 235 -2.47 -27.97 2.54
CA GLU A 235 -2.38 -28.65 1.24
C GLU A 235 -1.57 -27.84 0.25
N LYS A 236 -1.82 -26.52 0.13
CA LYS A 236 -1.06 -25.60 -0.71
C LYS A 236 0.43 -25.64 -0.36
N ARG A 237 0.78 -25.52 0.93
CA ARG A 237 2.18 -25.54 1.40
C ARG A 237 2.87 -26.87 1.11
N ASN A 238 2.19 -28.00 1.30
CA ASN A 238 2.73 -29.33 0.99
C ASN A 238 3.02 -29.45 -0.50
N ASN A 239 2.11 -28.99 -1.36
CA ASN A 239 2.30 -29.04 -2.82
C ASN A 239 3.42 -28.07 -3.28
N LEU A 240 3.56 -26.89 -2.68
CA LEU A 240 4.67 -25.97 -2.93
C LEU A 240 6.02 -26.60 -2.51
N SER A 241 6.05 -27.27 -1.34
CA SER A 241 7.24 -28.00 -0.89
C SER A 241 7.61 -29.13 -1.84
N PHE A 242 6.63 -29.90 -2.33
CA PHE A 242 6.87 -30.94 -3.34
C PHE A 242 7.38 -30.35 -4.66
N ALA A 243 6.94 -29.15 -5.04
CA ALA A 243 7.44 -28.41 -6.20
C ALA A 243 8.83 -27.78 -5.97
N GLY A 244 9.46 -28.05 -4.83
CA GLY A 244 10.82 -27.58 -4.50
C GLY A 244 10.88 -26.19 -3.88
N TYR A 245 9.76 -25.62 -3.42
CA TYR A 245 9.74 -24.31 -2.78
C TYR A 245 9.73 -24.42 -1.24
N LYS A 246 10.42 -23.49 -0.60
CA LYS A 246 10.38 -23.31 0.85
C LYS A 246 9.58 -22.06 1.21
N THR A 247 8.49 -22.23 1.97
CA THR A 247 7.56 -21.14 2.31
C THR A 247 7.82 -20.61 3.72
N PHE A 248 7.93 -19.29 3.86
CA PHE A 248 8.11 -18.57 5.11
C PHE A 248 6.90 -17.66 5.38
N PRO A 249 5.98 -18.06 6.29
CA PRO A 249 4.89 -17.20 6.69
C PRO A 249 5.39 -16.04 7.55
N ALA A 250 5.00 -14.81 7.20
CA ALA A 250 5.13 -13.63 8.04
C ALA A 250 3.79 -13.36 8.73
N THR A 251 3.83 -13.09 10.04
CA THR A 251 2.64 -12.81 10.84
C THR A 251 2.76 -11.41 11.46
N ARG A 252 1.70 -10.92 12.13
CA ARG A 252 1.80 -9.68 12.93
C ARG A 252 2.98 -9.67 13.89
N ARG A 253 3.34 -10.81 14.46
CA ARG A 253 4.50 -10.92 15.36
C ARG A 253 5.80 -10.61 14.63
N THR A 254 5.91 -10.97 13.36
CA THR A 254 7.07 -10.67 12.51
C THR A 254 7.32 -9.15 12.44
N PHE A 255 6.25 -8.36 12.37
CA PHE A 255 6.32 -6.89 12.27
C PHE A 255 6.31 -6.17 13.63
N ALA A 256 6.19 -6.88 14.74
CA ALA A 256 6.04 -6.26 16.05
C ALA A 256 7.27 -5.49 16.53
N THR A 257 8.45 -5.90 16.12
CA THR A 257 9.74 -5.25 16.44
C THR A 257 10.71 -5.39 15.28
N THR A 258 11.68 -4.46 15.20
CA THR A 258 12.80 -4.56 14.25
C THR A 258 13.59 -5.87 14.46
N GLN A 259 13.77 -6.30 15.71
CA GLN A 259 14.45 -7.55 16.02
C GLN A 259 13.75 -8.77 15.45
N ASN A 260 12.39 -8.81 15.48
CA ASN A 260 11.63 -9.91 14.87
C ASN A 260 11.79 -9.94 13.36
N LEU A 261 11.78 -8.76 12.71
CA LEU A 261 12.03 -8.64 11.28
C LEU A 261 13.46 -9.08 10.92
N ASP A 262 14.46 -8.68 11.70
CA ASP A 262 15.85 -9.07 11.48
C ASP A 262 16.02 -10.60 11.60
N GLU A 263 15.43 -11.22 12.61
CA GLU A 263 15.44 -12.68 12.78
C GLU A 263 14.72 -13.39 11.62
N TYR A 264 13.55 -12.90 11.23
CA TYR A 264 12.79 -13.44 10.10
C TYR A 264 13.63 -13.41 8.82
N PHE A 265 14.20 -12.26 8.47
CA PHE A 265 15.00 -12.14 7.25
C PHE A 265 16.37 -12.82 7.33
N ARG A 266 16.93 -13.01 8.53
CA ARG A 266 18.11 -13.86 8.72
C ARG A 266 17.83 -15.31 8.33
N ILE A 267 16.67 -15.83 8.73
CA ILE A 267 16.24 -17.19 8.37
C ILE A 267 15.96 -17.30 6.87
N VAL A 268 15.24 -16.33 6.28
CA VAL A 268 14.99 -16.26 4.83
C VAL A 268 16.29 -16.21 4.05
N GLY A 269 17.23 -15.35 4.45
CA GLY A 269 18.54 -15.21 3.80
C GLY A 269 19.38 -16.50 3.88
N SER A 270 19.29 -17.24 5.01
CA SER A 270 19.95 -18.54 5.15
C SER A 270 19.37 -19.58 4.17
N ALA A 271 18.06 -19.58 3.98
CA ALA A 271 17.42 -20.50 3.01
C ALA A 271 17.80 -20.16 1.56
N ILE A 272 17.86 -18.88 1.20
CA ILE A 272 18.35 -18.43 -0.10
C ILE A 272 19.79 -18.89 -0.34
N ALA A 273 20.67 -18.72 0.67
CA ALA A 273 22.06 -19.17 0.59
C ALA A 273 22.18 -20.71 0.46
N GLU A 274 21.36 -21.45 1.22
CA GLU A 274 21.28 -22.91 1.12
C GLU A 274 20.94 -23.34 -0.30
N TYR A 275 19.87 -22.81 -0.88
CA TYR A 275 19.43 -23.15 -2.23
C TYR A 275 20.49 -22.83 -3.30
N ARG A 276 21.11 -21.66 -3.23
CA ARG A 276 22.18 -21.25 -4.16
C ARG A 276 23.40 -22.18 -4.12
N ASN A 277 23.69 -22.77 -2.97
CA ASN A 277 24.85 -23.66 -2.80
C ASN A 277 24.55 -25.10 -3.18
N THR A 278 23.31 -25.58 -3.03
CA THR A 278 22.96 -27.00 -3.16
C THR A 278 21.98 -27.30 -4.30
N GLY A 279 21.28 -26.29 -4.83
CA GLY A 279 20.19 -26.43 -5.79
C GLY A 279 18.91 -27.05 -5.20
N SER A 280 18.86 -27.25 -3.86
CA SER A 280 17.71 -27.82 -3.16
C SER A 280 17.72 -27.43 -1.70
N PHE A 281 16.61 -27.67 -0.97
CA PHE A 281 16.58 -27.53 0.48
C PHE A 281 16.82 -28.88 1.17
N SER A 282 17.52 -28.85 2.31
CA SER A 282 17.61 -30.01 3.21
C SER A 282 16.21 -30.34 3.74
N GLN A 283 15.86 -31.64 3.72
CA GLN A 283 14.58 -32.17 4.24
C GLN A 283 14.50 -32.05 5.78
#